data_7cac138bcbc36fa01c137e37a3be6772
#
_entry.id   7cac138bcbc36fa01c137e37a3be6772
#
_cell.length_a   1.000
_cell.length_b   1.000
_cell.length_c   1.000
_cell.angle_alpha   90.00
_cell.angle_beta   90.00
_cell.angle_gamma   90.00
#
_symmetry.space_group_name_H-M   'P 1'
#
loop_
_entity.id
_entity.type
_entity.pdbx_description
1 polymer ?
#
loop_
_entity_poly.entity_id
_entity_poly.type
_entity_poly.pdbx_seq_one_letter_code
_entity_poly.pdbx_strand_id
1 'polypeptide(L)'
;MKRGLVSWDRINELPPEELAARLAAIHTVARNENVDAVVVYSDVWRSNDARYVSNYMPYWNRAFVVVPPEEKPILLCALSPRVYPWIKTVTTHETIIASPSPPTTLFKLCDERGWKRVGVCDLDGLPADLHAELTSGKVEIVDIPRTEVRSAPAAVEVRMHARAARMAREVLEQELATVEAKNDHELTGRLERVLRRAGAEDVVVLVSDGQGPPIPAEGRPVGPHTSVVVAIEYNGHWAKVTRNVAGVTSSLTSPGEATQLREILSGPYSWENADDPTAAAVISVQLQIAADGRQFYFGDTCLQNREGLRVL
;
A
#
# COMPACT_ATOMS: atom_id res chain seq x y z
N MET A 1 7.08 -2.10 -14.22
CA MET A 1 8.06 -1.48 -13.28
C MET A 1 7.30 -0.44 -12.46
N LYS A 2 7.33 -0.59 -11.14
CA LYS A 2 6.68 0.34 -10.21
C LYS A 2 7.30 1.74 -10.36
N ARG A 3 6.46 2.79 -10.46
CA ARG A 3 6.98 4.17 -10.48
C ARG A 3 7.42 4.54 -9.07
N GLY A 4 8.58 5.15 -8.96
CA GLY A 4 8.96 5.86 -7.75
C GLY A 4 8.10 7.12 -7.56
N LEU A 5 8.12 7.68 -6.35
CA LEU A 5 7.46 8.93 -6.05
C LEU A 5 8.06 10.05 -6.92
N VAL A 6 7.23 10.66 -7.77
CA VAL A 6 7.65 11.69 -8.72
C VAL A 6 7.19 13.09 -8.33
N SER A 7 6.17 13.20 -7.47
CA SER A 7 5.60 14.46 -7.02
C SER A 7 4.95 14.31 -5.65
N TRP A 8 4.72 15.43 -4.98
CA TRP A 8 3.96 15.51 -3.74
C TRP A 8 2.95 16.65 -3.85
N ASP A 9 1.68 16.29 -4.03
CA ASP A 9 0.57 17.25 -3.93
C ASP A 9 0.26 17.53 -2.45
N ARG A 10 0.82 18.64 -1.95
CA ARG A 10 0.71 19.07 -0.56
C ARG A 10 -0.64 19.71 -0.23
N ILE A 11 -1.43 20.02 -1.24
CA ILE A 11 -2.70 20.74 -1.06
C ILE A 11 -3.87 19.75 -1.09
N ASN A 12 -3.92 18.91 -2.13
CA ASN A 12 -5.11 18.09 -2.38
C ASN A 12 -4.98 16.65 -1.86
N GLU A 13 -3.76 16.13 -1.78
CA GLU A 13 -3.54 14.72 -1.47
C GLU A 13 -2.99 14.48 -0.07
N LEU A 14 -1.79 14.96 0.22
CA LEU A 14 -1.11 14.70 1.48
C LEU A 14 -0.55 16.01 2.06
N PRO A 15 -1.33 16.72 2.87
CA PRO A 15 -0.87 17.96 3.49
C PRO A 15 0.30 17.72 4.46
N PRO A 16 1.24 18.67 4.58
CA PRO A 16 2.37 18.56 5.52
C PRO A 16 1.94 18.35 6.97
N GLU A 17 0.80 18.89 7.35
CA GLU A 17 0.24 18.79 8.70
C GLU A 17 -0.14 17.34 9.05
N GLU A 18 -0.62 16.58 8.06
CA GLU A 18 -0.90 15.15 8.24
C GLU A 18 0.38 14.36 8.53
N LEU A 19 1.45 14.62 7.77
CA LEU A 19 2.75 13.98 8.04
C LEU A 19 3.33 14.40 9.39
N ALA A 20 3.14 15.65 9.80
CA ALA A 20 3.54 16.13 11.12
C ALA A 20 2.77 15.43 12.24
N ALA A 21 1.45 15.21 12.07
CA ALA A 21 0.63 14.49 13.04
C ALA A 21 1.06 13.02 13.17
N ARG A 22 1.35 12.34 12.05
CA ARG A 22 1.89 10.97 12.03
C ARG A 22 3.23 10.87 12.74
N LEU A 23 4.12 11.82 12.47
CA LEU A 23 5.43 11.90 13.12
C LEU A 23 5.29 12.08 14.65
N ALA A 24 4.38 12.95 15.10
CA ALA A 24 4.10 13.16 16.52
C ALA A 24 3.57 11.87 17.19
N ALA A 25 2.76 11.07 16.49
CA ALA A 25 2.32 9.77 16.97
C ALA A 25 3.50 8.79 17.15
N ILE A 26 4.41 8.73 16.18
CA ILE A 26 5.62 7.88 16.26
C ILE A 26 6.53 8.34 17.40
N HIS A 27 6.70 9.63 17.63
CA HIS A 27 7.42 10.14 18.79
C HIS A 27 6.77 9.70 20.13
N THR A 28 5.45 9.56 20.15
CA THR A 28 4.74 9.03 21.33
C THR A 28 5.04 7.55 21.51
N VAL A 29 5.02 6.76 20.46
CA VAL A 29 5.43 5.35 20.50
C VAL A 29 6.87 5.22 21.00
N ALA A 30 7.80 6.02 20.47
CA ALA A 30 9.20 6.00 20.92
C ALA A 30 9.35 6.25 22.42
N ARG A 31 8.57 7.20 22.96
CA ARG A 31 8.56 7.48 24.42
C ARG A 31 7.97 6.33 25.23
N ASN A 32 6.85 5.75 24.79
CA ASN A 32 6.19 4.66 25.47
C ASN A 32 7.07 3.41 25.54
N GLU A 33 7.75 3.09 24.45
CA GLU A 33 8.65 1.95 24.33
C GLU A 33 10.06 2.24 24.90
N ASN A 34 10.31 3.47 25.34
CA ASN A 34 11.61 3.93 25.86
C ASN A 34 12.75 3.61 24.88
N VAL A 35 12.58 4.02 23.61
CA VAL A 35 13.60 3.89 22.57
C VAL A 35 14.12 5.25 22.12
N ASP A 36 15.40 5.29 21.74
CA ASP A 36 16.10 6.50 21.32
C ASP A 36 15.73 6.93 19.89
N ALA A 37 15.24 6.02 19.10
CA ALA A 37 14.70 6.30 17.75
C ALA A 37 13.79 5.15 17.30
N VAL A 38 12.89 5.44 16.36
CA VAL A 38 12.12 4.42 15.64
C VAL A 38 12.62 4.33 14.20
N VAL A 39 12.86 3.12 13.72
CA VAL A 39 13.33 2.83 12.38
C VAL A 39 12.24 2.15 11.57
N VAL A 40 12.01 2.65 10.36
CA VAL A 40 11.07 2.07 9.40
C VAL A 40 11.85 1.64 8.15
N TYR A 41 11.69 0.38 7.78
CA TYR A 41 12.30 -0.18 6.57
C TYR A 41 11.52 0.20 5.30
N SER A 42 12.24 0.34 4.20
CA SER A 42 11.65 0.54 2.89
C SER A 42 12.47 -0.09 1.77
N ASP A 43 11.78 -0.71 0.84
CA ASP A 43 12.29 -1.06 -0.49
C ASP A 43 11.19 -0.79 -1.55
N VAL A 44 11.44 -1.17 -2.81
CA VAL A 44 10.51 -0.96 -3.92
C VAL A 44 9.16 -1.66 -3.71
N TRP A 45 9.16 -2.80 -3.00
CA TRP A 45 7.97 -3.62 -2.76
C TRP A 45 7.26 -3.27 -1.44
N ARG A 46 8.03 -2.77 -0.46
CA ARG A 46 7.60 -2.49 0.90
C ARG A 46 7.86 -1.01 1.27
N SER A 47 7.22 -0.10 0.56
CA SER A 47 7.41 1.34 0.76
C SER A 47 6.31 2.01 1.60
N ASN A 48 5.22 1.30 1.91
CA ASN A 48 4.03 1.92 2.49
C ASN A 48 4.29 2.57 3.85
N ASP A 49 5.08 1.93 4.72
CA ASP A 49 5.37 2.47 6.06
C ASP A 49 6.30 3.70 5.97
N ALA A 50 7.31 3.68 5.10
CA ALA A 50 8.15 4.86 4.86
C ALA A 50 7.37 6.01 4.20
N ARG A 51 6.44 5.71 3.29
CA ARG A 51 5.51 6.71 2.75
C ARG A 51 4.61 7.29 3.83
N TYR A 52 4.11 6.46 4.73
CA TYR A 52 3.29 6.91 5.85
C TYR A 52 4.03 7.92 6.71
N VAL A 53 5.29 7.65 7.03
CA VAL A 53 6.12 8.48 7.93
C VAL A 53 6.60 9.77 7.26
N SER A 54 7.03 9.70 5.99
CA SER A 54 7.80 10.80 5.36
C SER A 54 7.49 11.04 3.90
N ASN A 55 6.51 10.34 3.33
CA ASN A 55 6.21 10.32 1.90
C ASN A 55 7.36 9.78 1.04
N TYR A 56 8.30 9.02 1.62
CA TYR A 56 9.42 8.45 0.88
C TYR A 56 9.07 7.12 0.24
N MET A 57 9.44 6.94 -1.01
CA MET A 57 9.43 5.67 -1.72
C MET A 57 10.74 5.50 -2.49
N PRO A 58 11.54 4.47 -2.17
CA PRO A 58 12.67 4.11 -3.01
C PRO A 58 12.18 3.50 -4.32
N TYR A 59 12.77 3.88 -5.44
CA TYR A 59 12.41 3.24 -6.72
C TYR A 59 13.36 2.13 -7.14
N TRP A 60 14.44 1.85 -6.38
CA TRP A 60 15.37 0.74 -6.66
C TRP A 60 16.33 0.49 -5.52
N ASN A 61 16.18 0.54 -4.37
CA ASN A 61 17.11 0.13 -3.30
C ASN A 61 16.41 0.02 -1.95
N ARG A 62 17.15 -0.48 -0.98
CA ARG A 62 16.75 -0.52 0.42
C ARG A 62 17.05 0.79 1.11
N ALA A 63 16.22 1.17 2.07
CA ALA A 63 16.42 2.36 2.87
C ALA A 63 15.89 2.17 4.28
N PHE A 64 16.43 2.91 5.24
CA PHE A 64 15.82 3.14 6.54
C PHE A 64 15.36 4.59 6.66
N VAL A 65 14.16 4.78 7.14
CA VAL A 65 13.67 6.04 7.66
C VAL A 65 13.83 5.99 9.18
N VAL A 66 14.75 6.76 9.71
CA VAL A 66 15.04 6.85 11.14
C VAL A 66 14.31 8.06 11.70
N VAL A 67 13.49 7.85 12.70
CA VAL A 67 12.72 8.90 13.40
C VAL A 67 13.31 9.11 14.78
N PRO A 68 14.19 10.11 14.97
CA PRO A 68 14.72 10.46 16.28
C PRO A 68 13.64 11.15 17.12
N PRO A 69 13.76 11.21 18.46
CA PRO A 69 12.86 11.98 19.29
C PRO A 69 12.87 13.47 18.92
N GLU A 70 11.68 14.04 18.74
CA GLU A 70 11.48 15.49 18.53
C GLU A 70 12.21 16.10 17.32
N GLU A 71 12.76 15.26 16.43
CA GLU A 71 13.45 15.70 15.21
C GLU A 71 12.69 15.23 13.95
N LYS A 72 13.09 15.80 12.80
CA LYS A 72 12.62 15.33 11.49
C LYS A 72 13.25 13.99 11.11
N PRO A 73 12.56 13.16 10.32
CA PRO A 73 13.08 11.88 9.90
C PRO A 73 14.38 11.99 9.13
N ILE A 74 15.33 11.10 9.42
CA ILE A 74 16.60 10.94 8.71
C ILE A 74 16.45 9.79 7.71
N LEU A 75 16.85 10.03 6.47
CA LEU A 75 16.85 8.97 5.44
C LEU A 75 18.26 8.37 5.29
N LEU A 76 18.37 7.07 5.52
CA LEU A 76 19.55 6.28 5.20
C LEU A 76 19.29 5.52 3.88
N CYS A 77 19.97 5.89 2.79
CA CYS A 77 19.75 5.26 1.49
C CYS A 77 21.01 5.23 0.63
N ALA A 78 21.10 4.25 -0.27
CA ALA A 78 22.23 4.10 -1.20
C ALA A 78 22.09 4.93 -2.50
N LEU A 79 21.20 5.92 -2.51
CA LEU A 79 21.02 6.78 -3.66
C LEU A 79 22.16 7.80 -3.80
N SER A 80 22.47 8.17 -5.04
CA SER A 80 23.47 9.20 -5.33
C SER A 80 23.06 10.55 -4.74
N PRO A 81 23.98 11.30 -4.13
CA PRO A 81 23.71 12.66 -3.64
C PRO A 81 23.12 13.63 -4.70
N ARG A 82 23.29 13.33 -5.99
CA ARG A 82 22.70 14.13 -7.08
C ARG A 82 21.18 14.17 -7.05
N VAL A 83 20.51 13.14 -6.47
CA VAL A 83 19.04 13.07 -6.39
C VAL A 83 18.49 13.62 -5.07
N TYR A 84 19.34 13.96 -4.09
CA TYR A 84 18.90 14.47 -2.79
C TYR A 84 18.07 15.76 -2.87
N PRO A 85 18.43 16.76 -3.71
CA PRO A 85 17.60 17.94 -3.86
C PRO A 85 16.17 17.62 -4.28
N TRP A 86 16.02 16.67 -5.21
CA TRP A 86 14.69 16.20 -5.62
C TRP A 86 13.96 15.43 -4.49
N ILE A 87 14.63 14.52 -3.78
CA ILE A 87 14.03 13.80 -2.64
C ILE A 87 13.46 14.80 -1.62
N LYS A 88 14.19 15.87 -1.30
CA LYS A 88 13.72 16.91 -0.38
C LYS A 88 12.48 17.68 -0.87
N THR A 89 12.21 17.69 -2.16
CA THR A 89 10.98 18.32 -2.71
C THR A 89 9.75 17.43 -2.56
N VAL A 90 9.94 16.11 -2.52
CA VAL A 90 8.82 15.13 -2.51
C VAL A 90 8.66 14.39 -1.17
N THR A 91 9.51 14.68 -0.19
CA THR A 91 9.47 14.07 1.16
C THR A 91 9.66 15.12 2.24
N THR A 92 9.54 14.70 3.51
CA THR A 92 9.83 15.56 4.67
C THR A 92 11.29 15.51 5.12
N HIS A 93 12.14 14.73 4.45
CA HIS A 93 13.54 14.59 4.86
C HIS A 93 14.36 15.84 4.62
N GLU A 94 14.98 16.35 5.68
CA GLU A 94 16.02 17.38 5.61
C GLU A 94 17.42 16.76 5.60
N THR A 95 17.59 15.66 6.34
CA THR A 95 18.85 14.93 6.44
C THR A 95 18.76 13.62 5.65
N ILE A 96 19.69 13.45 4.71
CA ILE A 96 19.83 12.24 3.89
C ILE A 96 21.27 11.79 3.99
N ILE A 97 21.50 10.57 4.44
CA ILE A 97 22.82 9.99 4.63
C ILE A 97 23.03 8.88 3.58
N ALA A 98 24.14 8.98 2.85
CA ALA A 98 24.55 7.93 1.92
C ALA A 98 24.83 6.64 2.69
N SER A 99 24.10 5.58 2.37
CA SER A 99 24.13 4.34 3.13
C SER A 99 24.07 3.12 2.21
N PRO A 100 25.21 2.56 1.81
CA PRO A 100 25.24 1.27 1.09
C PRO A 100 24.71 0.09 1.94
N SER A 101 24.93 0.13 3.25
CA SER A 101 24.35 -0.78 4.24
C SER A 101 23.60 0.05 5.29
N PRO A 102 22.25 0.09 5.26
CA PRO A 102 21.46 0.83 6.24
C PRO A 102 21.72 0.41 7.69
N PRO A 103 21.85 -0.88 8.08
CA PRO A 103 22.17 -1.24 9.45
C PRO A 103 23.52 -0.72 9.92
N THR A 104 24.59 -0.89 9.13
CA THR A 104 25.93 -0.37 9.47
C THR A 104 25.91 1.15 9.69
N THR A 105 25.17 1.89 8.85
CA THR A 105 25.05 3.34 8.97
C THR A 105 24.20 3.72 10.18
N LEU A 106 23.16 2.95 10.50
CA LEU A 106 22.34 3.13 11.70
C LEU A 106 23.21 2.98 12.96
N PHE A 107 24.02 1.92 13.07
CA PHE A 107 24.89 1.72 14.24
C PHE A 107 25.91 2.85 14.40
N LYS A 108 26.49 3.35 13.30
CA LYS A 108 27.35 4.52 13.35
C LYS A 108 26.60 5.75 13.87
N LEU A 109 25.38 5.99 13.41
CA LEU A 109 24.52 7.06 13.89
C LEU A 109 24.20 6.92 15.38
N CYS A 110 23.95 5.67 15.84
CA CYS A 110 23.73 5.38 17.25
C CYS A 110 24.96 5.72 18.10
N ASP A 111 26.15 5.34 17.65
CA ASP A 111 27.41 5.66 18.35
C ASP A 111 27.63 7.20 18.42
N GLU A 112 27.42 7.91 17.31
CA GLU A 112 27.58 9.37 17.24
C GLU A 112 26.59 10.12 18.15
N ARG A 113 25.38 9.58 18.33
CA ARG A 113 24.29 10.20 19.12
C ARG A 113 24.17 9.65 20.54
N GLY A 114 24.94 8.62 20.87
CA GLY A 114 24.87 7.93 22.17
C GLY A 114 23.61 7.09 22.36
N TRP A 115 22.93 6.72 21.28
CA TRP A 115 21.74 5.87 21.32
C TRP A 115 22.09 4.44 21.74
N LYS A 116 21.29 3.87 22.60
CA LYS A 116 21.50 2.52 23.18
C LYS A 116 20.38 1.56 22.82
N ARG A 117 19.18 2.08 22.54
CA ARG A 117 17.98 1.30 22.34
C ARG A 117 17.18 1.85 21.15
N VAL A 118 16.96 1.05 20.12
CA VAL A 118 16.31 1.47 18.89
C VAL A 118 15.13 0.57 18.57
N GLY A 119 13.96 1.19 18.37
CA GLY A 119 12.77 0.49 17.92
C GLY A 119 12.83 0.27 16.40
N VAL A 120 12.50 -0.93 15.94
CA VAL A 120 12.38 -1.26 14.52
C VAL A 120 10.97 -1.69 14.23
N CYS A 121 10.30 -0.98 13.33
CA CYS A 121 8.93 -1.30 12.94
C CYS A 121 8.88 -2.64 12.17
N ASP A 122 8.09 -3.60 12.68
CA ASP A 122 7.87 -4.91 12.05
C ASP A 122 9.21 -5.67 11.83
N LEU A 123 9.97 -5.85 12.91
CA LEU A 123 11.32 -6.44 12.90
C LEU A 123 11.34 -7.81 12.23
N ASP A 124 10.41 -8.69 12.58
CA ASP A 124 10.31 -10.05 12.02
C ASP A 124 9.94 -10.05 10.54
N GLY A 125 9.34 -8.96 10.06
CA GLY A 125 9.03 -8.77 8.65
C GLY A 125 10.20 -8.28 7.80
N LEU A 126 11.37 -8.01 8.37
CA LEU A 126 12.54 -7.58 7.61
C LEU A 126 13.12 -8.72 6.74
N PRO A 127 13.82 -8.38 5.64
CA PRO A 127 14.69 -9.34 4.95
C PRO A 127 15.69 -9.97 5.94
N ALA A 128 15.88 -11.30 5.84
CA ALA A 128 16.63 -12.08 6.81
C ALA A 128 18.07 -11.57 7.04
N ASP A 129 18.72 -11.05 6.00
CA ASP A 129 20.06 -10.46 6.08
C ASP A 129 20.07 -9.19 6.95
N LEU A 130 19.06 -8.31 6.79
CA LEU A 130 18.94 -7.09 7.59
C LEU A 130 18.55 -7.39 9.03
N HIS A 131 17.63 -8.34 9.24
CA HIS A 131 17.26 -8.80 10.58
C HIS A 131 18.49 -9.33 11.33
N ALA A 132 19.26 -10.23 10.72
CA ALA A 132 20.46 -10.80 11.32
C ALA A 132 21.52 -9.72 11.65
N GLU A 133 21.77 -8.77 10.73
CA GLU A 133 22.72 -7.68 10.95
C GLU A 133 22.28 -6.79 12.12
N LEU A 134 21.00 -6.40 12.18
CA LEU A 134 20.46 -5.57 13.26
C LEU A 134 20.55 -6.26 14.62
N THR A 135 20.13 -7.53 14.71
CA THR A 135 20.07 -8.27 15.99
C THR A 135 21.45 -8.73 16.48
N SER A 136 22.48 -8.75 15.63
CA SER A 136 23.87 -9.05 16.02
C SER A 136 24.67 -7.83 16.50
N GLY A 137 24.09 -6.64 16.42
CA GLY A 137 24.74 -5.38 16.81
C GLY A 137 24.87 -5.16 18.31
N LYS A 138 25.53 -4.06 18.69
CA LYS A 138 25.72 -3.67 20.11
C LYS A 138 24.56 -2.83 20.66
N VAL A 139 23.71 -2.34 19.81
CA VAL A 139 22.51 -1.55 20.16
C VAL A 139 21.36 -2.51 20.45
N GLU A 140 20.63 -2.29 21.51
CA GLU A 140 19.41 -3.06 21.78
C GLU A 140 18.36 -2.75 20.73
N ILE A 141 17.90 -3.76 20.01
CA ILE A 141 16.85 -3.64 19.01
C ILE A 141 15.53 -4.12 19.64
N VAL A 142 14.51 -3.27 19.56
CA VAL A 142 13.16 -3.53 20.07
C VAL A 142 12.23 -3.65 18.87
N ASP A 143 11.46 -4.73 18.80
CA ASP A 143 10.38 -4.82 17.82
C ASP A 143 9.25 -3.86 18.17
N ILE A 144 8.89 -3.01 17.22
CA ILE A 144 7.71 -2.12 17.32
C ILE A 144 6.64 -2.68 16.38
N PRO A 145 5.53 -3.17 16.91
CA PRO A 145 4.44 -3.65 16.07
C PRO A 145 3.98 -2.58 15.08
N ARG A 146 3.74 -2.98 13.83
CA ARG A 146 3.27 -2.04 12.80
C ARG A 146 1.98 -1.32 13.21
N THR A 147 1.12 -1.95 14.00
CA THR A 147 -0.11 -1.37 14.54
C THR A 147 0.12 -0.18 15.45
N GLU A 148 1.27 -0.10 16.12
CA GLU A 148 1.65 1.05 16.94
C GLU A 148 2.08 2.24 16.08
N VAL A 149 2.77 1.95 14.97
CA VAL A 149 3.24 2.98 14.02
C VAL A 149 2.10 3.45 13.12
N ARG A 150 1.24 2.53 12.71
CA ARG A 150 0.15 2.79 11.77
C ARG A 150 -1.13 2.10 12.23
N SER A 151 -2.02 2.90 12.78
CA SER A 151 -3.34 2.45 13.25
C SER A 151 -4.41 2.52 12.14
N ALA A 152 -5.65 2.82 12.49
CA ALA A 152 -6.75 3.01 11.54
C ALA A 152 -6.42 4.08 10.48
N PRO A 153 -6.92 3.92 9.23
CA PRO A 153 -6.66 4.87 8.15
C PRO A 153 -7.22 6.25 8.47
N ALA A 154 -6.38 7.27 8.33
CA ALA A 154 -6.78 8.66 8.47
C ALA A 154 -7.71 9.09 7.31
N ALA A 155 -8.45 10.19 7.49
CA ALA A 155 -9.35 10.70 6.45
C ALA A 155 -8.65 10.98 5.12
N VAL A 156 -7.37 11.39 5.16
CA VAL A 156 -6.55 11.61 3.96
C VAL A 156 -6.27 10.30 3.23
N GLU A 157 -5.95 9.23 3.95
CA GLU A 157 -5.72 7.91 3.36
C GLU A 157 -6.98 7.34 2.71
N VAL A 158 -8.13 7.49 3.40
CA VAL A 158 -9.44 7.10 2.83
C VAL A 158 -9.72 7.83 1.52
N ARG A 159 -9.42 9.15 1.44
CA ARG A 159 -9.57 9.90 0.18
C ARG A 159 -8.66 9.39 -0.93
N MET A 160 -7.42 8.98 -0.59
CA MET A 160 -6.47 8.44 -1.58
C MET A 160 -6.94 7.07 -2.10
N HIS A 161 -7.40 6.18 -1.21
CA HIS A 161 -8.01 4.93 -1.61
C HIS A 161 -9.27 5.14 -2.47
N ALA A 162 -10.13 6.11 -2.11
CA ALA A 162 -11.31 6.45 -2.89
C ALA A 162 -10.95 6.96 -4.29
N ARG A 163 -9.85 7.73 -4.42
CA ARG A 163 -9.33 8.18 -5.73
C ARG A 163 -8.84 7.00 -6.56
N ALA A 164 -8.06 6.10 -5.95
CA ALA A 164 -7.61 4.88 -6.63
C ALA A 164 -8.79 4.00 -7.07
N ALA A 165 -9.77 3.78 -6.18
CA ALA A 165 -10.96 2.98 -6.47
C ALA A 165 -11.79 3.57 -7.63
N ARG A 166 -11.99 4.88 -7.62
CA ARG A 166 -12.71 5.59 -8.70
C ARG A 166 -11.97 5.44 -10.03
N MET A 167 -10.66 5.68 -10.06
CA MET A 167 -9.83 5.51 -11.27
C MET A 167 -9.95 4.09 -11.83
N ALA A 168 -9.82 3.07 -10.97
CA ALA A 168 -9.94 1.68 -11.39
C ALA A 168 -11.33 1.37 -11.94
N ARG A 169 -12.38 1.84 -11.27
CA ARG A 169 -13.77 1.62 -11.65
C ARG A 169 -14.11 2.27 -12.98
N GLU A 170 -13.84 3.56 -13.12
CA GLU A 170 -14.15 4.32 -14.34
C GLU A 170 -13.45 3.72 -15.57
N VAL A 171 -12.16 3.39 -15.47
CA VAL A 171 -11.43 2.76 -16.56
C VAL A 171 -11.97 1.39 -16.88
N LEU A 172 -12.21 0.54 -15.86
CA LEU A 172 -12.68 -0.83 -16.06
C LEU A 172 -14.08 -0.84 -16.70
N GLU A 173 -15.02 -0.04 -16.18
CA GLU A 173 -16.37 0.06 -16.71
C GLU A 173 -16.39 0.61 -18.15
N GLN A 174 -15.57 1.61 -18.44
CA GLN A 174 -15.45 2.18 -19.78
C GLN A 174 -14.89 1.16 -20.78
N GLU A 175 -13.83 0.44 -20.42
CA GLU A 175 -13.19 -0.54 -21.29
C GLU A 175 -14.06 -1.79 -21.49
N LEU A 176 -14.85 -2.20 -20.50
CA LEU A 176 -15.79 -3.32 -20.63
C LEU A 176 -17.06 -2.95 -21.42
N ALA A 177 -17.52 -1.70 -21.37
CA ALA A 177 -18.68 -1.26 -22.14
C ALA A 177 -18.45 -1.32 -23.67
N THR A 178 -17.21 -1.26 -24.12
CA THR A 178 -16.81 -1.27 -25.52
C THR A 178 -15.77 -2.34 -25.81
N VAL A 179 -15.95 -3.53 -25.23
CA VAL A 179 -14.98 -4.63 -25.38
C VAL A 179 -14.87 -5.06 -26.82
N GLU A 180 -13.75 -4.77 -27.45
CA GLU A 180 -13.36 -5.24 -28.79
C GLU A 180 -12.18 -6.23 -28.74
N ALA A 181 -11.68 -6.54 -27.53
CA ALA A 181 -10.53 -7.42 -27.34
C ALA A 181 -10.87 -8.86 -27.75
N LYS A 182 -10.02 -9.48 -28.55
CA LYS A 182 -10.18 -10.85 -29.01
C LYS A 182 -9.84 -11.87 -27.94
N ASN A 183 -8.91 -11.54 -27.07
CA ASN A 183 -8.42 -12.37 -25.98
C ASN A 183 -8.04 -11.56 -24.75
N ASP A 184 -7.79 -12.25 -23.63
CA ASP A 184 -7.48 -11.63 -22.36
C ASP A 184 -6.10 -10.93 -22.33
N HIS A 185 -5.12 -11.32 -23.14
CA HIS A 185 -3.85 -10.56 -23.27
C HIS A 185 -4.08 -9.16 -23.86
N GLU A 186 -4.92 -9.06 -24.88
CA GLU A 186 -5.25 -7.78 -25.50
C GLU A 186 -6.01 -6.88 -24.52
N LEU A 187 -6.99 -7.44 -23.79
CA LEU A 187 -7.78 -6.74 -22.78
C LEU A 187 -6.90 -6.23 -21.64
N THR A 188 -6.07 -7.10 -21.04
CA THR A 188 -5.20 -6.74 -19.93
C THR A 188 -4.16 -5.69 -20.32
N GLY A 189 -3.53 -5.85 -21.49
CA GLY A 189 -2.55 -4.86 -21.99
C GLY A 189 -3.18 -3.49 -22.26
N ARG A 190 -4.45 -3.44 -22.66
CA ARG A 190 -5.21 -2.20 -22.85
C ARG A 190 -5.53 -1.53 -21.50
N LEU A 191 -6.07 -2.29 -20.54
CA LEU A 191 -6.35 -1.82 -19.19
C LEU A 191 -5.11 -1.28 -18.49
N GLU A 192 -4.00 -2.02 -18.49
CA GLU A 192 -2.74 -1.57 -17.89
C GLU A 192 -2.27 -0.25 -18.48
N ARG A 193 -2.31 -0.09 -19.80
CA ARG A 193 -1.88 1.13 -20.47
C ARG A 193 -2.74 2.33 -20.09
N VAL A 194 -4.07 2.17 -20.04
CA VAL A 194 -4.99 3.25 -19.68
C VAL A 194 -4.83 3.64 -18.22
N LEU A 195 -4.77 2.66 -17.31
CA LEU A 195 -4.58 2.90 -15.88
C LEU A 195 -3.25 3.59 -15.56
N ARG A 196 -2.15 3.16 -16.20
CA ARG A 196 -0.85 3.84 -16.02
C ARG A 196 -0.85 5.26 -16.58
N ARG A 197 -1.57 5.51 -17.68
CA ARG A 197 -1.75 6.89 -18.22
C ARG A 197 -2.59 7.76 -17.28
N ALA A 198 -3.57 7.17 -16.58
CA ALA A 198 -4.36 7.85 -15.57
C ALA A 198 -3.59 8.16 -14.26
N GLY A 199 -2.39 7.56 -14.09
CA GLY A 199 -1.50 7.83 -12.97
C GLY A 199 -1.27 6.67 -12.01
N ALA A 200 -1.78 5.46 -12.29
CA ALA A 200 -1.50 4.28 -11.47
C ALA A 200 0.01 3.98 -11.43
N GLU A 201 0.55 3.82 -10.24
CA GLU A 201 1.97 3.49 -9.99
C GLU A 201 2.22 2.00 -10.22
N ASP A 202 1.26 1.17 -9.81
CA ASP A 202 1.27 -0.26 -10.10
C ASP A 202 -0.11 -0.71 -10.56
N VAL A 203 -0.14 -1.79 -11.36
CA VAL A 203 -1.37 -2.33 -11.94
C VAL A 203 -1.25 -3.84 -11.99
N VAL A 204 -2.24 -4.53 -11.44
CA VAL A 204 -2.43 -5.98 -11.56
C VAL A 204 -3.79 -6.22 -12.18
N VAL A 205 -3.83 -6.98 -13.27
CA VAL A 205 -5.08 -7.39 -13.92
C VAL A 205 -5.17 -8.91 -13.95
N LEU A 206 -6.27 -9.44 -13.41
CA LEU A 206 -6.59 -10.86 -13.45
C LEU A 206 -7.91 -11.05 -14.19
N VAL A 207 -8.05 -12.17 -14.88
CA VAL A 207 -9.21 -12.47 -15.73
C VAL A 207 -9.75 -13.86 -15.43
N SER A 208 -11.07 -13.98 -15.33
CA SER A 208 -11.78 -15.26 -15.32
C SER A 208 -12.66 -15.36 -16.58
N ASP A 209 -12.70 -16.55 -17.18
CA ASP A 209 -13.60 -16.89 -18.29
C ASP A 209 -14.95 -17.47 -17.81
N GLY A 210 -15.20 -17.44 -16.51
CA GLY A 210 -16.37 -18.01 -15.87
C GLY A 210 -16.25 -19.50 -15.51
N GLN A 211 -15.12 -20.14 -15.77
CA GLN A 211 -14.88 -21.55 -15.40
C GLN A 211 -14.16 -21.70 -14.06
N GLY A 212 -13.44 -20.64 -13.63
CA GLY A 212 -12.62 -20.66 -12.42
C GLY A 212 -12.30 -19.28 -11.89
N PRO A 213 -11.42 -19.19 -10.86
CA PRO A 213 -11.04 -17.92 -10.27
C PRO A 213 -10.30 -17.02 -11.29
N PRO A 214 -10.29 -15.70 -11.06
CA PRO A 214 -9.46 -14.78 -11.84
C PRO A 214 -7.96 -15.12 -11.70
N ILE A 215 -7.29 -15.30 -12.83
CA ILE A 215 -5.85 -15.59 -12.95
C ILE A 215 -5.20 -14.64 -13.97
N PRO A 216 -3.87 -14.56 -14.03
CA PRO A 216 -3.19 -13.83 -15.11
C PRO A 216 -3.66 -14.25 -16.49
N ALA A 217 -3.60 -13.34 -17.46
CA ALA A 217 -4.00 -13.60 -18.84
C ALA A 217 -3.20 -14.76 -19.45
N GLU A 218 -3.89 -15.63 -20.21
CA GLU A 218 -3.33 -16.84 -20.86
C GLU A 218 -3.67 -16.94 -22.34
N GLY A 219 -4.25 -15.90 -22.93
CA GLY A 219 -4.67 -15.88 -24.33
C GLY A 219 -6.10 -16.40 -24.54
N ARG A 220 -6.90 -16.54 -23.48
CA ARG A 220 -8.28 -17.02 -23.55
C ARG A 220 -9.20 -16.01 -24.25
N PRO A 221 -10.23 -16.48 -24.98
CA PRO A 221 -11.21 -15.56 -25.59
C PRO A 221 -11.95 -14.72 -24.54
N VAL A 222 -12.17 -13.45 -24.85
CA VAL A 222 -13.05 -12.57 -24.07
C VAL A 222 -14.49 -12.71 -24.54
N GLY A 223 -15.41 -12.89 -23.59
CA GLY A 223 -16.82 -13.07 -23.88
C GLY A 223 -17.74 -12.69 -22.71
N PRO A 224 -19.05 -12.96 -22.81
CA PRO A 224 -20.04 -12.54 -21.81
C PRO A 224 -19.73 -13.03 -20.38
N HIS A 225 -19.08 -14.18 -20.24
CA HIS A 225 -18.74 -14.75 -18.95
C HIS A 225 -17.42 -14.26 -18.37
N THR A 226 -16.72 -13.38 -19.08
CA THR A 226 -15.46 -12.84 -18.65
C THR A 226 -15.67 -11.88 -17.47
N SER A 227 -14.95 -12.12 -16.39
CA SER A 227 -14.83 -11.20 -15.25
C SER A 227 -13.39 -10.72 -15.14
N VAL A 228 -13.21 -9.44 -14.83
CA VAL A 228 -11.91 -8.79 -14.75
C VAL A 228 -11.73 -8.16 -13.38
N VAL A 229 -10.64 -8.51 -12.71
CA VAL A 229 -10.17 -7.89 -11.48
C VAL A 229 -9.06 -6.92 -11.83
N VAL A 230 -9.20 -5.69 -11.39
CA VAL A 230 -8.16 -4.66 -11.49
C VAL A 230 -7.76 -4.24 -10.09
N ALA A 231 -6.49 -4.41 -9.75
CA ALA A 231 -5.90 -3.82 -8.56
C ALA A 231 -4.86 -2.79 -8.99
N ILE A 232 -4.95 -1.59 -8.43
CA ILE A 232 -4.01 -0.50 -8.73
C ILE A 232 -3.43 0.09 -7.47
N GLU A 233 -2.20 0.58 -7.56
CA GLU A 233 -1.60 1.45 -6.56
C GLU A 233 -1.59 2.89 -7.07
N TYR A 234 -2.10 3.79 -6.27
CA TYR A 234 -2.03 5.23 -6.50
C TYR A 234 -1.45 5.91 -5.27
N ASN A 235 -0.28 6.50 -5.44
CA ASN A 235 0.45 7.20 -4.37
C ASN A 235 0.56 6.40 -3.06
N GLY A 236 0.89 5.09 -3.19
CA GLY A 236 1.01 4.16 -2.05
C GLY A 236 -0.30 3.57 -1.52
N HIS A 237 -1.43 3.88 -2.15
CA HIS A 237 -2.74 3.41 -1.72
C HIS A 237 -3.34 2.47 -2.75
N TRP A 238 -3.59 1.23 -2.34
CA TRP A 238 -4.16 0.20 -3.18
C TRP A 238 -5.69 0.29 -3.25
N ALA A 239 -6.22 0.02 -4.43
CA ALA A 239 -7.64 -0.24 -4.64
C ALA A 239 -7.82 -1.46 -5.55
N LYS A 240 -8.91 -2.18 -5.35
CA LYS A 240 -9.27 -3.37 -6.11
C LYS A 240 -10.73 -3.30 -6.51
N VAL A 241 -11.00 -3.44 -7.80
CA VAL A 241 -12.34 -3.37 -8.40
C VAL A 241 -12.51 -4.55 -9.34
N THR A 242 -13.69 -5.15 -9.33
CA THR A 242 -14.02 -6.29 -10.19
C THR A 242 -15.32 -6.05 -10.91
N ARG A 243 -15.33 -6.27 -12.22
CA ARG A 243 -16.53 -6.22 -13.07
C ARG A 243 -16.51 -7.40 -14.04
N ASN A 244 -17.68 -7.72 -14.54
CA ASN A 244 -17.85 -8.73 -15.60
C ASN A 244 -18.50 -8.12 -16.82
N VAL A 245 -18.23 -8.70 -17.99
CA VAL A 245 -18.72 -8.24 -19.28
C VAL A 245 -20.25 -8.31 -19.37
N ALA A 246 -20.88 -9.32 -18.74
CA ALA A 246 -22.33 -9.45 -18.71
C ALA A 246 -23.07 -8.44 -17.81
N GLY A 247 -22.33 -7.65 -17.00
CA GLY A 247 -22.94 -6.70 -16.07
C GLY A 247 -23.64 -7.34 -14.87
N VAL A 248 -23.35 -8.58 -14.53
CA VAL A 248 -23.90 -9.26 -13.34
C VAL A 248 -23.35 -8.60 -12.08
N THR A 249 -24.24 -8.21 -11.17
CA THR A 249 -23.93 -7.53 -9.91
C THR A 249 -24.69 -8.14 -8.74
N SER A 250 -24.23 -7.84 -7.51
CA SER A 250 -24.93 -8.17 -6.26
C SER A 250 -24.64 -7.11 -5.21
N SER A 251 -25.37 -7.11 -4.10
CA SER A 251 -25.10 -6.23 -2.97
C SER A 251 -23.85 -6.67 -2.20
N LEU A 252 -22.90 -5.77 -1.99
CA LEU A 252 -21.71 -6.02 -1.17
C LEU A 252 -22.02 -6.13 0.32
N THR A 253 -23.13 -5.55 0.78
CA THR A 253 -23.57 -5.59 2.19
C THR A 253 -24.43 -6.80 2.52
N SER A 254 -25.17 -7.30 1.52
CA SER A 254 -26.07 -8.48 1.63
C SER A 254 -25.96 -9.30 0.35
N PRO A 255 -24.94 -10.12 0.22
CA PRO A 255 -24.58 -10.78 -1.03
C PRO A 255 -25.59 -11.87 -1.48
N GLY A 256 -26.57 -12.23 -0.65
CA GLY A 256 -27.53 -13.30 -0.98
C GLY A 256 -26.82 -14.65 -1.09
N GLU A 257 -26.92 -15.31 -2.24
CA GLU A 257 -26.27 -16.60 -2.51
C GLU A 257 -24.79 -16.46 -2.94
N ALA A 258 -24.25 -15.23 -3.04
CA ALA A 258 -22.87 -15.01 -3.44
C ALA A 258 -21.89 -15.30 -2.30
N THR A 259 -20.77 -15.94 -2.62
CA THR A 259 -19.64 -16.07 -1.69
C THR A 259 -18.90 -14.74 -1.62
N GLN A 260 -18.70 -14.24 -0.41
CA GLN A 260 -17.98 -13.00 -0.16
C GLN A 260 -16.56 -13.27 0.33
N LEU A 261 -15.58 -12.61 -0.30
CA LEU A 261 -14.18 -12.56 0.12
C LEU A 261 -13.82 -11.14 0.52
N ARG A 262 -13.08 -10.98 1.62
CA ARG A 262 -12.62 -9.70 2.12
C ARG A 262 -11.09 -9.70 2.24
N GLU A 263 -10.49 -8.57 1.90
CA GLU A 263 -9.04 -8.36 1.97
C GLU A 263 -8.77 -6.94 2.52
N ILE A 264 -7.93 -6.84 3.54
CA ILE A 264 -7.57 -5.55 4.14
C ILE A 264 -6.54 -4.86 3.24
N LEU A 265 -6.85 -3.66 2.79
CA LEU A 265 -5.97 -2.80 2.00
C LEU A 265 -5.26 -1.75 2.87
N SER A 266 -5.93 -1.25 3.91
CA SER A 266 -5.38 -0.34 4.92
C SER A 266 -6.20 -0.44 6.21
N GLY A 267 -5.53 -0.52 7.36
CA GLY A 267 -6.19 -0.63 8.66
C GLY A 267 -5.33 -1.31 9.69
N PRO A 268 -5.91 -1.73 10.81
CA PRO A 268 -5.18 -2.49 11.83
C PRO A 268 -4.69 -3.80 11.22
N TYR A 269 -3.38 -3.95 11.20
CA TYR A 269 -2.69 -5.09 10.57
C TYR A 269 -2.53 -6.31 11.50
N SER A 270 -3.31 -6.44 12.56
CA SER A 270 -3.31 -7.67 13.36
C SER A 270 -4.33 -8.66 12.81
N TRP A 271 -3.95 -9.93 12.70
CA TRP A 271 -4.87 -11.02 12.35
C TRP A 271 -6.05 -11.12 13.32
N GLU A 272 -5.83 -10.76 14.58
CA GLU A 272 -6.84 -10.74 15.63
C GLU A 272 -7.94 -9.69 15.41
N ASN A 273 -7.64 -8.62 14.68
CA ASN A 273 -8.57 -7.52 14.39
C ASN A 273 -9.09 -7.54 12.94
N ALA A 274 -8.63 -8.45 12.09
CA ALA A 274 -9.03 -8.52 10.69
C ALA A 274 -10.54 -8.76 10.52
N ASP A 275 -11.13 -9.48 11.46
CA ASP A 275 -12.55 -9.82 11.47
C ASP A 275 -13.37 -8.88 12.38
N ASP A 276 -12.76 -7.90 13.06
CA ASP A 276 -13.51 -6.92 13.85
C ASP A 276 -14.23 -5.92 12.94
N PRO A 277 -15.56 -6.04 12.80
CA PRO A 277 -16.33 -5.14 11.93
C PRO A 277 -16.38 -3.70 12.43
N THR A 278 -15.94 -3.45 13.67
CA THR A 278 -15.92 -2.10 14.26
C THR A 278 -14.61 -1.38 14.01
N ALA A 279 -13.55 -2.09 13.65
CA ALA A 279 -12.27 -1.49 13.30
C ALA A 279 -12.38 -0.72 11.97
N ALA A 280 -11.95 0.55 11.97
CA ALA A 280 -11.92 1.32 10.74
C ALA A 280 -10.82 0.77 9.80
N ALA A 281 -11.22 0.32 8.62
CA ALA A 281 -10.31 -0.24 7.62
C ALA A 281 -10.78 0.08 6.20
N VAL A 282 -9.85 0.21 5.27
CA VAL A 282 -10.15 0.14 3.84
C VAL A 282 -9.95 -1.31 3.41
N ILE A 283 -10.99 -1.89 2.87
CA ILE A 283 -11.01 -3.30 2.46
C ILE A 283 -11.43 -3.46 1.01
N SER A 284 -10.99 -4.51 0.36
CA SER A 284 -11.58 -5.01 -0.88
C SER A 284 -12.66 -6.02 -0.53
N VAL A 285 -13.85 -5.86 -1.09
CA VAL A 285 -14.93 -6.82 -0.98
C VAL A 285 -15.16 -7.42 -2.36
N GLN A 286 -14.98 -8.71 -2.50
CA GLN A 286 -15.16 -9.45 -3.74
C GLN A 286 -16.28 -10.48 -3.57
N LEU A 287 -17.20 -10.56 -4.52
CA LEU A 287 -18.28 -11.53 -4.59
C LEU A 287 -18.02 -12.51 -5.72
N GLN A 288 -18.21 -13.77 -5.43
CA GLN A 288 -18.33 -14.84 -6.43
C GLN A 288 -19.81 -15.21 -6.55
N ILE A 289 -20.38 -15.06 -7.73
CA ILE A 289 -21.78 -15.24 -8.02
C ILE A 289 -21.90 -16.42 -9.01
N ALA A 290 -22.65 -17.45 -8.64
CA ALA A 290 -22.97 -18.56 -9.54
C ALA A 290 -24.25 -18.25 -10.32
N ALA A 291 -24.19 -18.31 -11.63
CA ALA A 291 -25.36 -18.16 -12.50
C ALA A 291 -25.16 -18.98 -13.79
N ASP A 292 -26.17 -19.70 -14.24
CA ASP A 292 -26.19 -20.49 -15.49
C ASP A 292 -24.97 -21.42 -15.65
N GLY A 293 -24.55 -22.07 -14.54
CA GLY A 293 -23.37 -22.95 -14.53
C GLY A 293 -22.02 -22.25 -14.70
N ARG A 294 -21.98 -20.94 -14.58
CA ARG A 294 -20.79 -20.12 -14.67
C ARG A 294 -20.56 -19.32 -13.38
N GLN A 295 -19.34 -18.87 -13.20
CA GLN A 295 -18.93 -18.01 -12.09
C GLN A 295 -18.69 -16.60 -12.58
N PHE A 296 -19.34 -15.64 -11.95
CA PHE A 296 -19.12 -14.23 -12.17
C PHE A 296 -18.48 -13.61 -10.94
N TYR A 297 -17.65 -12.63 -11.15
CA TYR A 297 -16.99 -11.90 -10.07
C TYR A 297 -17.39 -10.44 -10.15
N PHE A 298 -17.68 -9.87 -8.98
CA PHE A 298 -18.02 -8.46 -8.80
C PHE A 298 -17.40 -7.97 -7.50
N GLY A 299 -16.89 -6.74 -7.46
CA GLY A 299 -16.34 -6.23 -6.23
C GLY A 299 -15.88 -4.79 -6.30
N ASP A 300 -15.69 -4.21 -5.12
CA ASP A 300 -15.22 -2.84 -4.96
C ASP A 300 -14.31 -2.70 -3.73
N THR A 301 -13.59 -1.58 -3.70
CA THR A 301 -12.90 -1.10 -2.51
C THR A 301 -13.89 -0.36 -1.64
N CYS A 302 -13.90 -0.68 -0.35
CA CYS A 302 -14.86 -0.18 0.62
C CYS A 302 -14.15 0.37 1.86
N LEU A 303 -14.77 1.34 2.51
CA LEU A 303 -14.50 1.70 3.89
C LEU A 303 -15.42 0.87 4.78
N GLN A 304 -14.82 0.12 5.71
CA GLN A 304 -15.53 -0.53 6.82
C GLN A 304 -15.30 0.28 8.09
N ASN A 305 -16.33 0.54 8.86
CA ASN A 305 -16.27 1.19 10.17
C ASN A 305 -17.52 0.80 10.98
N ARG A 306 -17.71 1.41 12.16
CA ARG A 306 -18.88 1.16 13.03
C ARG A 306 -20.23 1.47 12.38
N GLU A 307 -20.26 2.30 11.36
CA GLU A 307 -21.49 2.65 10.61
C GLU A 307 -21.80 1.58 9.54
N GLY A 308 -20.87 0.66 9.28
CA GLY A 308 -21.01 -0.41 8.32
C GLY A 308 -20.03 -0.32 7.15
N LEU A 309 -20.43 -0.88 6.01
CA LEU A 309 -19.64 -0.97 4.79
C LEU A 309 -20.09 0.09 3.78
N ARG A 310 -19.15 0.92 3.31
CA ARG A 310 -19.39 1.96 2.30
C ARG A 310 -18.40 1.81 1.14
N VAL A 311 -18.91 1.73 -0.09
CA VAL A 311 -18.08 1.74 -1.32
C VAL A 311 -17.37 3.09 -1.47
N LEU A 312 -16.08 3.07 -1.79
CA LEU A 312 -15.23 4.23 -2.00
C LEU A 312 -15.19 4.70 -3.46
#